data_7941c92f8537cce9aa93dd2614d4794d
#
_entry.id   7941c92f8537cce9aa93dd2614d4794d
#
_cell.length_a   1.000
_cell.length_b   1.000
_cell.length_c   1.000
_cell.angle_alpha   90.00
_cell.angle_beta   90.00
_cell.angle_gamma   90.00
#
_symmetry.space_group_name_H-M   'P 1'
#
loop_
_entity.id
_entity.type
_entity.pdbx_description
1 polymer ?
#
loop_
_entity_poly.entity_id
_entity_poly.type
_entity_poly.pdbx_seq_one_letter_code
_entity_poly.pdbx_strand_id
1 'polypeptide(L)'
;DSLPSRGLGDVYKRQPLPVIGHNENIGWGFTNVMTDDMDFYIESLNEDQTQYYVDGEWRDLIIEEEELVLKSGSKRKIIIRSTHRGPIISEIHRDAKALKKAISFRWTEFDAFDETTGLFMLAKAKNWEDFNEASKLFGAPGQNWTYADKEGNIGWRPSTKIPIRLDADKLVPFDGTTTKYDWQGYIPFDEMPFSFNPEKGYISNGNNKIVGNEYPYYISRYWADPSRATQIDRRLNTDIKLSTEDMKSIPVSYTHLTLPTT
;
A
#
# COMPACT_ATOMS: atom_id res chain seq x y z
N ASP A 1 -30.16 -8.16 10.87
CA ASP A 1 -29.24 -9.21 11.29
C ASP A 1 -27.93 -8.55 11.67
N SER A 2 -27.67 -8.46 12.98
CA SER A 2 -26.44 -7.91 13.52
C SER A 2 -25.27 -8.79 13.11
N LEU A 3 -24.26 -8.18 12.49
CA LEU A 3 -22.96 -8.83 12.24
C LEU A 3 -22.45 -9.42 13.58
N PRO A 4 -22.08 -10.69 13.65
CA PRO A 4 -21.53 -11.30 14.85
C PRO A 4 -20.05 -10.90 14.99
N SER A 5 -19.76 -9.62 15.17
CA SER A 5 -18.41 -9.17 15.49
C SER A 5 -18.41 -8.61 16.91
N ARG A 6 -18.24 -9.48 17.88
CA ARG A 6 -17.80 -9.09 19.23
C ARG A 6 -16.27 -8.95 19.27
N GLY A 7 -15.65 -8.55 18.17
CA GLY A 7 -14.22 -8.29 18.10
C GLY A 7 -13.90 -6.91 18.67
N LEU A 8 -12.91 -6.83 19.55
CA LEU A 8 -12.23 -5.59 19.84
C LEU A 8 -11.29 -5.31 18.67
N GLY A 9 -11.62 -4.33 17.85
CA GLY A 9 -10.82 -3.91 16.70
C GLY A 9 -10.66 -2.40 16.67
N ASP A 10 -9.72 -1.93 15.86
CA ASP A 10 -9.58 -0.51 15.55
C ASP A 10 -10.68 -0.11 14.57
N VAL A 11 -11.74 0.50 15.11
CA VAL A 11 -12.90 0.98 14.35
C VAL A 11 -13.06 2.46 14.59
N TYR A 12 -12.71 3.26 13.60
CA TYR A 12 -12.98 4.70 13.65
C TYR A 12 -14.47 4.98 13.50
N LYS A 13 -14.90 6.08 14.08
CA LYS A 13 -16.28 6.56 13.96
C LYS A 13 -16.69 6.62 12.48
N ARG A 14 -17.71 5.84 12.09
CA ARG A 14 -18.26 5.68 10.74
C ARG A 14 -17.57 4.61 9.86
N GLN A 15 -16.62 3.86 10.35
CA GLN A 15 -16.15 2.68 9.64
C GLN A 15 -17.12 1.52 9.85
N PRO A 16 -17.60 0.88 8.77
CA PRO A 16 -18.58 -0.20 8.89
C PRO A 16 -17.96 -1.52 9.37
N LEU A 17 -16.62 -1.69 9.26
CA LEU A 17 -15.89 -2.93 9.54
C LEU A 17 -14.59 -2.65 10.29
N PRO A 18 -14.13 -3.58 11.16
CA PRO A 18 -12.83 -3.46 11.81
C PRO A 18 -11.70 -3.67 10.79
N VAL A 19 -10.78 -2.71 10.73
CA VAL A 19 -9.56 -2.82 9.92
C VAL A 19 -8.57 -3.77 10.61
N ILE A 20 -8.39 -3.63 11.92
CA ILE A 20 -7.61 -4.52 12.78
C ILE A 20 -8.55 -5.11 13.82
N GLY A 21 -8.48 -6.40 14.07
CA GLY A 21 -9.39 -7.04 15.02
C GLY A 21 -9.36 -8.54 15.02
N HIS A 22 -10.45 -9.12 15.48
CA HIS A 22 -10.66 -10.55 15.48
C HIS A 22 -12.16 -10.88 15.40
N ASN A 23 -12.46 -12.10 15.00
CA ASN A 23 -13.76 -12.73 15.15
C ASN A 23 -13.64 -13.98 16.05
N GLU A 24 -14.60 -14.89 16.00
CA GLU A 24 -14.59 -16.11 16.83
C GLU A 24 -13.51 -17.13 16.42
N ASN A 25 -12.94 -17.01 15.22
CA ASN A 25 -12.05 -17.98 14.62
C ASN A 25 -10.62 -17.47 14.44
N ILE A 26 -10.48 -16.21 13.97
CA ILE A 26 -9.20 -15.63 13.60
C ILE A 26 -9.00 -14.24 14.21
N GLY A 27 -7.74 -13.85 14.39
CA GLY A 27 -7.31 -12.48 14.63
C GLY A 27 -6.43 -11.98 13.50
N TRP A 28 -6.52 -10.68 13.21
CA TRP A 28 -5.71 -10.05 12.15
C TRP A 28 -5.21 -8.67 12.55
N GLY A 29 -4.08 -8.30 11.97
CA GLY A 29 -3.46 -7.00 12.15
C GLY A 29 -2.80 -6.52 10.87
N PHE A 30 -2.69 -5.19 10.71
CA PHE A 30 -2.09 -4.56 9.55
C PHE A 30 -0.92 -3.67 9.94
N THR A 31 0.04 -3.58 9.03
CA THR A 31 1.07 -2.54 9.04
C THR A 31 1.53 -2.26 7.61
N ASN A 32 2.06 -1.06 7.34
CA ASN A 32 2.44 -0.70 5.98
C ASN A 32 3.53 -1.60 5.42
N VAL A 33 3.35 -2.07 4.18
CA VAL A 33 4.36 -2.80 3.40
C VAL A 33 5.48 -1.88 2.94
N MET A 34 5.20 -0.59 2.75
CA MET A 34 6.12 0.39 2.11
C MET A 34 6.35 0.08 0.63
N THR A 35 5.29 -0.33 -0.08
CA THR A 35 5.35 -0.57 -1.52
C THR A 35 5.64 0.70 -2.30
N ASP A 36 6.32 0.55 -3.42
CA ASP A 36 6.45 1.58 -4.44
C ASP A 36 5.28 1.43 -5.41
N ASP A 37 4.21 2.15 -5.16
CA ASP A 37 2.90 2.00 -5.80
C ASP A 37 2.51 3.18 -6.70
N MET A 38 3.47 4.08 -6.99
CA MET A 38 3.23 5.28 -7.78
C MET A 38 4.42 5.64 -8.67
N ASP A 39 4.13 6.27 -9.82
CA ASP A 39 5.12 6.79 -10.76
C ASP A 39 4.75 8.14 -11.32
N PHE A 40 5.76 8.87 -11.78
CA PHE A 40 5.63 10.16 -12.40
C PHE A 40 6.21 10.11 -13.81
N TYR A 41 5.55 10.80 -14.77
CA TYR A 41 5.99 10.84 -16.17
C TYR A 41 6.06 12.28 -16.63
N ILE A 42 7.16 12.62 -17.33
CA ILE A 42 7.32 13.93 -17.96
C ILE A 42 6.65 13.86 -19.33
N GLU A 43 5.53 14.54 -19.44
CA GLU A 43 4.72 14.58 -20.65
C GLU A 43 5.10 15.73 -21.59
N SER A 44 4.92 15.52 -22.88
CA SER A 44 4.99 16.57 -23.90
C SER A 44 3.60 16.96 -24.32
N LEU A 45 3.18 18.20 -24.05
CA LEU A 45 1.85 18.71 -24.42
C LEU A 45 1.96 19.60 -25.66
N ASN A 46 0.88 19.67 -26.46
CA ASN A 46 0.72 20.67 -27.51
C ASN A 46 0.52 22.09 -26.92
N GLU A 47 0.58 23.11 -27.76
CA GLU A 47 0.46 24.52 -27.33
C GLU A 47 -0.86 24.80 -26.59
N ASP A 48 -1.95 24.23 -27.04
CA ASP A 48 -3.30 24.41 -26.46
C ASP A 48 -3.53 23.56 -25.21
N GLN A 49 -2.59 22.68 -24.83
CA GLN A 49 -2.69 21.75 -23.72
C GLN A 49 -3.96 20.87 -23.77
N THR A 50 -4.31 20.44 -24.97
CA THR A 50 -5.43 19.53 -25.24
C THR A 50 -4.99 18.14 -25.62
N GLN A 51 -3.69 17.97 -26.00
CA GLN A 51 -3.10 16.72 -26.43
C GLN A 51 -1.73 16.51 -25.81
N TYR A 52 -1.36 15.25 -25.66
CA TYR A 52 -0.02 14.81 -25.27
C TYR A 52 0.59 13.90 -26.32
N TYR A 53 1.93 13.96 -26.47
CA TYR A 53 2.66 13.19 -27.45
C TYR A 53 3.15 11.88 -26.83
N VAL A 54 2.86 10.74 -27.48
CA VAL A 54 3.33 9.41 -27.06
C VAL A 54 3.50 8.48 -28.26
N ASP A 55 4.60 7.73 -28.32
CA ASP A 55 4.93 6.74 -29.35
C ASP A 55 4.78 7.25 -30.79
N GLY A 56 5.14 8.51 -31.04
CA GLY A 56 5.08 9.10 -32.37
C GLY A 56 3.76 9.77 -32.73
N GLU A 57 2.77 9.78 -31.85
CA GLU A 57 1.43 10.30 -32.10
C GLU A 57 0.97 11.29 -31.04
N TRP A 58 0.12 12.24 -31.43
CA TRP A 58 -0.62 13.09 -30.52
C TRP A 58 -1.92 12.41 -30.12
N ARG A 59 -2.16 12.29 -28.80
CA ARG A 59 -3.40 11.75 -28.22
C ARG A 59 -4.12 12.81 -27.42
N ASP A 60 -5.45 12.82 -27.46
CA ASP A 60 -6.25 13.77 -26.71
C ASP A 60 -6.11 13.52 -25.20
N LEU A 61 -6.01 14.61 -24.43
CA LEU A 61 -6.12 14.58 -22.97
C LEU A 61 -7.58 14.34 -22.57
N ILE A 62 -7.78 13.60 -21.49
CA ILE A 62 -9.06 13.58 -20.79
C ILE A 62 -9.15 14.89 -20.01
N ILE A 63 -10.15 15.72 -20.30
CA ILE A 63 -10.34 17.03 -19.66
C ILE A 63 -11.67 16.99 -18.90
N GLU A 64 -11.57 17.14 -17.58
CA GLU A 64 -12.72 17.19 -16.68
C GLU A 64 -12.81 18.56 -16.03
N GLU A 65 -14.01 19.09 -15.91
CA GLU A 65 -14.26 20.36 -15.25
C GLU A 65 -15.04 20.12 -13.95
N GLU A 66 -14.47 20.56 -12.84
CA GLU A 66 -15.06 20.43 -11.51
C GLU A 66 -15.32 21.81 -10.90
N GLU A 67 -16.39 21.93 -10.13
CA GLU A 67 -16.72 23.14 -9.40
C GLU A 67 -16.49 22.97 -7.90
N LEU A 68 -15.53 23.69 -7.36
CA LEU A 68 -15.29 23.73 -5.92
C LEU A 68 -16.12 24.86 -5.28
N VAL A 69 -16.92 24.49 -4.28
CA VAL A 69 -17.59 25.46 -3.41
C VAL A 69 -16.67 25.78 -2.23
N LEU A 70 -16.19 27.01 -2.19
CA LEU A 70 -15.33 27.49 -1.12
C LEU A 70 -16.11 27.76 0.16
N LYS A 71 -15.44 27.79 1.31
CA LYS A 71 -16.04 28.07 2.61
C LYS A 71 -16.77 29.45 2.65
N SER A 72 -16.36 30.38 1.82
CA SER A 72 -17.02 31.68 1.62
C SER A 72 -18.34 31.60 0.86
N GLY A 73 -18.73 30.44 0.32
CA GLY A 73 -19.84 30.26 -0.58
C GLY A 73 -19.54 30.61 -2.05
N SER A 74 -18.37 31.15 -2.36
CA SER A 74 -17.96 31.39 -3.75
C SER A 74 -17.55 30.06 -4.43
N LYS A 75 -17.73 30.03 -5.75
CA LYS A 75 -17.42 28.86 -6.57
C LYS A 75 -16.14 29.09 -7.36
N ARG A 76 -15.34 28.06 -7.47
CA ARG A 76 -14.12 28.06 -8.29
C ARG A 76 -14.13 26.86 -9.22
N LYS A 77 -14.02 27.11 -10.51
CA LYS A 77 -13.85 26.07 -11.52
C LYS A 77 -12.41 25.58 -11.52
N ILE A 78 -12.23 24.27 -11.51
CA ILE A 78 -10.96 23.59 -11.74
C ILE A 78 -11.04 22.75 -13.00
N ILE A 79 -9.96 22.74 -13.75
CA ILE A 79 -9.79 21.88 -14.92
C ILE A 79 -8.78 20.82 -14.57
N ILE A 80 -9.17 19.56 -14.68
CA ILE A 80 -8.31 18.40 -14.47
C ILE A 80 -7.97 17.86 -15.85
N ARG A 81 -6.67 17.75 -16.14
CA ARG A 81 -6.15 17.16 -17.38
C ARG A 81 -5.48 15.85 -17.04
N SER A 82 -5.82 14.81 -17.77
CA SER A 82 -5.25 13.49 -17.55
C SER A 82 -4.75 12.87 -18.86
N THR A 83 -3.63 12.17 -18.79
CA THR A 83 -3.18 11.23 -19.82
C THR A 83 -3.76 9.85 -19.54
N HIS A 84 -3.45 8.85 -20.34
CA HIS A 84 -3.81 7.45 -20.07
C HIS A 84 -3.17 6.91 -18.76
N ARG A 85 -2.17 7.58 -18.20
CA ARG A 85 -1.50 7.21 -16.94
C ARG A 85 -2.22 7.78 -15.72
N GLY A 86 -2.84 8.95 -15.88
CA GLY A 86 -3.52 9.65 -14.79
C GLY A 86 -3.39 11.17 -14.90
N PRO A 87 -3.75 11.90 -13.84
CA PRO A 87 -3.83 13.36 -13.86
C PRO A 87 -2.45 14.03 -13.97
N ILE A 88 -2.43 15.19 -14.64
CA ILE A 88 -1.28 16.09 -14.68
C ILE A 88 -1.27 16.92 -13.39
N ILE A 89 -0.31 16.66 -12.52
CA ILE A 89 -0.22 17.26 -11.19
C ILE A 89 0.67 18.50 -11.13
N SER A 90 1.45 18.77 -12.16
CA SER A 90 2.40 19.91 -12.20
C SER A 90 1.73 21.28 -12.10
N GLU A 91 0.42 21.35 -12.32
CA GLU A 91 -0.34 22.60 -12.15
C GLU A 91 -0.65 22.92 -10.68
N ILE A 92 -0.76 21.90 -9.84
CA ILE A 92 -1.19 22.01 -8.43
C ILE A 92 -0.11 21.64 -7.42
N HIS A 93 0.76 20.69 -7.75
CA HIS A 93 1.80 20.24 -6.83
C HIS A 93 3.02 21.17 -6.88
N ARG A 94 3.40 21.75 -5.73
CA ARG A 94 4.44 22.78 -5.63
C ARG A 94 5.75 22.37 -6.31
N ASP A 95 6.25 21.19 -5.99
CA ASP A 95 7.58 20.74 -6.45
C ASP A 95 7.54 20.33 -7.94
N ALA A 96 6.45 19.70 -8.39
CA ALA A 96 6.23 19.39 -9.81
C ALA A 96 6.12 20.68 -10.65
N LYS A 97 5.42 21.70 -10.14
CA LYS A 97 5.34 23.03 -10.79
C LYS A 97 6.71 23.70 -10.94
N ALA A 98 7.59 23.51 -9.94
CA ALA A 98 8.94 24.10 -9.98
C ALA A 98 9.78 23.52 -11.14
N LEU A 99 9.52 22.32 -11.61
CA LEU A 99 10.19 21.70 -12.75
C LEU A 99 9.81 22.34 -14.09
N LYS A 100 8.75 23.15 -14.17
CA LYS A 100 8.23 23.78 -15.39
C LYS A 100 7.98 22.77 -16.54
N LYS A 101 7.54 21.57 -16.19
CA LYS A 101 7.22 20.48 -17.12
C LYS A 101 5.83 19.95 -16.78
N ALA A 102 5.12 19.43 -17.77
CA ALA A 102 3.90 18.68 -17.52
C ALA A 102 4.30 17.32 -16.90
N ILE A 103 3.76 17.01 -15.74
CA ILE A 103 4.05 15.76 -15.04
C ILE A 103 2.73 15.08 -14.75
N SER A 104 2.51 13.90 -15.35
CA SER A 104 1.41 13.03 -15.00
C SER A 104 1.77 12.11 -13.84
N PHE A 105 0.76 11.69 -13.11
CA PHE A 105 0.87 10.88 -11.91
C PHE A 105 0.10 9.57 -12.10
N ARG A 106 0.78 8.44 -12.04
CA ARG A 106 0.20 7.10 -12.04
C ARG A 106 0.26 6.51 -10.65
N TRP A 107 -0.87 6.07 -10.11
CA TRP A 107 -0.98 5.50 -8.79
C TRP A 107 -1.91 4.30 -8.80
N THR A 108 -1.58 3.26 -8.03
CA THR A 108 -2.38 2.03 -7.95
C THR A 108 -3.83 2.28 -7.53
N GLU A 109 -4.08 3.29 -6.66
CA GLU A 109 -5.45 3.61 -6.22
C GLU A 109 -6.35 4.18 -7.34
N PHE A 110 -5.79 4.54 -8.50
CA PHE A 110 -6.62 4.92 -9.65
C PHE A 110 -7.29 3.70 -10.31
N ASP A 111 -6.80 2.51 -10.04
CA ASP A 111 -7.44 1.28 -10.49
C ASP A 111 -8.51 0.88 -9.48
N ALA A 112 -9.65 0.39 -9.97
CA ALA A 112 -10.74 -0.02 -9.11
C ALA A 112 -10.43 -1.37 -8.46
N PHE A 113 -10.39 -1.39 -7.12
CA PHE A 113 -10.30 -2.59 -6.30
C PHE A 113 -11.52 -2.67 -5.38
N ASP A 114 -11.74 -3.82 -4.74
CA ASP A 114 -12.91 -4.03 -3.90
C ASP A 114 -12.50 -4.34 -2.45
N GLU A 115 -11.75 -3.42 -1.84
CA GLU A 115 -11.29 -3.53 -0.45
C GLU A 115 -12.45 -3.64 0.54
N THR A 116 -13.60 -3.03 0.22
CA THR A 116 -14.79 -3.10 1.07
C THR A 116 -15.29 -4.53 1.17
N THR A 117 -15.43 -5.22 0.05
CA THR A 117 -15.77 -6.65 0.04
C THR A 117 -14.67 -7.47 0.72
N GLY A 118 -13.40 -7.15 0.49
CA GLY A 118 -12.28 -7.79 1.16
C GLY A 118 -12.35 -7.69 2.68
N LEU A 119 -12.61 -6.51 3.24
CA LEU A 119 -12.81 -6.34 4.70
C LEU A 119 -14.02 -7.10 5.21
N PHE A 120 -15.10 -7.15 4.43
CA PHE A 120 -16.29 -7.91 4.80
C PHE A 120 -16.05 -9.43 4.82
N MET A 121 -15.29 -9.94 3.84
CA MET A 121 -14.85 -11.33 3.79
C MET A 121 -13.92 -11.65 4.97
N LEU A 122 -12.95 -10.75 5.24
CA LEU A 122 -12.03 -10.87 6.37
C LEU A 122 -12.76 -10.97 7.71
N ALA A 123 -13.77 -10.12 7.92
CA ALA A 123 -14.58 -10.15 9.15
C ALA A 123 -15.33 -11.48 9.35
N LYS A 124 -15.55 -12.26 8.29
CA LYS A 124 -16.23 -13.57 8.29
C LYS A 124 -15.25 -14.75 8.12
N ALA A 125 -13.98 -14.50 7.89
CA ALA A 125 -12.97 -15.53 7.66
C ALA A 125 -12.86 -16.47 8.86
N LYS A 126 -12.65 -17.76 8.60
CA LYS A 126 -12.57 -18.81 9.62
C LYS A 126 -11.21 -19.47 9.69
N ASN A 127 -10.41 -19.35 8.64
CA ASN A 127 -9.16 -20.04 8.44
C ASN A 127 -8.23 -19.23 7.53
N TRP A 128 -7.04 -19.76 7.27
CA TRP A 128 -6.02 -19.15 6.41
C TRP A 128 -6.49 -18.99 4.95
N GLU A 129 -7.24 -19.92 4.42
CA GLU A 129 -7.77 -19.88 3.06
C GLU A 129 -8.76 -18.72 2.88
N ASP A 130 -9.72 -18.58 3.78
CA ASP A 130 -10.68 -17.46 3.77
C ASP A 130 -9.96 -16.11 3.89
N PHE A 131 -8.92 -16.03 4.77
CA PHE A 131 -8.09 -14.85 4.93
C PHE A 131 -7.35 -14.49 3.63
N ASN A 132 -6.81 -15.47 2.91
CA ASN A 132 -6.16 -15.26 1.62
C ASN A 132 -7.14 -14.75 0.56
N GLU A 133 -8.33 -15.35 0.46
CA GLU A 133 -9.35 -14.90 -0.50
C GLU A 133 -9.77 -13.44 -0.22
N ALA A 134 -9.92 -13.06 1.04
CA ALA A 134 -10.17 -11.67 1.41
C ALA A 134 -9.01 -10.75 0.97
N SER A 135 -7.77 -11.19 1.19
CA SER A 135 -6.58 -10.40 0.90
C SER A 135 -6.34 -10.13 -0.60
N LYS A 136 -6.84 -10.99 -1.50
CA LYS A 136 -6.76 -10.82 -2.96
C LYS A 136 -7.44 -9.55 -3.46
N LEU A 137 -8.46 -9.08 -2.73
CA LEU A 137 -9.28 -7.95 -3.13
C LEU A 137 -8.66 -6.58 -2.80
N PHE A 138 -7.56 -6.56 -2.03
CA PHE A 138 -6.89 -5.32 -1.67
C PHE A 138 -5.88 -4.90 -2.73
N GLY A 139 -5.99 -3.63 -3.15
CA GLY A 139 -5.10 -3.01 -4.12
C GLY A 139 -4.12 -2.03 -3.50
N ALA A 140 -4.61 -1.05 -2.75
CA ALA A 140 -3.85 0.01 -2.10
C ALA A 140 -4.61 0.58 -0.89
N PRO A 141 -3.92 1.20 0.10
CA PRO A 141 -2.46 1.19 0.25
C PRO A 141 -1.95 -0.19 0.66
N GLY A 142 -0.71 -0.49 0.29
CA GLY A 142 -0.10 -1.80 0.58
C GLY A 142 0.05 -2.08 2.08
N GLN A 143 -0.53 -3.19 2.55
CA GLN A 143 -0.52 -3.59 3.95
C GLN A 143 0.12 -4.96 4.15
N ASN A 144 0.96 -5.08 5.16
CA ASN A 144 1.36 -6.36 5.72
C ASN A 144 0.22 -6.91 6.57
N TRP A 145 -0.45 -7.93 6.11
CA TRP A 145 -1.49 -8.61 6.86
C TRP A 145 -0.89 -9.71 7.71
N THR A 146 -1.18 -9.68 9.01
CA THR A 146 -0.84 -10.75 9.96
C THR A 146 -2.10 -11.49 10.36
N TYR A 147 -1.97 -12.78 10.56
CA TYR A 147 -3.03 -13.73 10.84
C TYR A 147 -2.67 -14.59 12.03
N ALA A 148 -3.65 -14.91 12.85
CA ALA A 148 -3.59 -15.98 13.82
C ALA A 148 -4.96 -16.63 13.96
N ASP A 149 -5.06 -17.93 14.25
CA ASP A 149 -6.32 -18.62 14.52
C ASP A 149 -6.34 -19.34 15.87
N LYS A 150 -7.52 -19.83 16.23
CA LYS A 150 -7.73 -20.55 17.48
C LYS A 150 -7.08 -21.94 17.52
N GLU A 151 -6.73 -22.50 16.38
CA GLU A 151 -5.97 -23.76 16.25
C GLU A 151 -4.47 -23.56 16.48
N GLY A 152 -4.02 -22.28 16.61
CA GLY A 152 -2.62 -21.94 16.87
C GLY A 152 -1.80 -21.68 15.62
N ASN A 153 -2.43 -21.61 14.45
CA ASN A 153 -1.73 -21.22 13.24
C ASN A 153 -1.47 -19.72 13.20
N ILE A 154 -0.36 -19.33 12.62
CA ILE A 154 0.02 -17.95 12.37
C ILE A 154 0.40 -17.77 10.90
N GLY A 155 0.09 -16.59 10.35
CA GLY A 155 0.37 -16.30 8.94
C GLY A 155 0.68 -14.84 8.70
N TRP A 156 1.34 -14.57 7.59
CA TRP A 156 1.61 -13.24 7.10
C TRP A 156 1.64 -13.24 5.58
N ARG A 157 1.10 -12.17 4.99
CA ARG A 157 1.35 -11.81 3.60
C ARG A 157 1.10 -10.33 3.36
N PRO A 158 1.78 -9.71 2.39
CA PRO A 158 1.42 -8.38 1.90
C PRO A 158 0.13 -8.47 1.08
N SER A 159 -0.83 -7.61 1.38
CA SER A 159 -2.07 -7.44 0.64
C SER A 159 -2.01 -6.11 -0.08
N THR A 160 -1.77 -6.16 -1.38
CA THR A 160 -1.54 -4.99 -2.24
C THR A 160 -1.39 -5.42 -3.69
N LYS A 161 -1.57 -4.48 -4.60
CA LYS A 161 -1.18 -4.60 -6.01
C LYS A 161 0.14 -3.87 -6.23
N ILE A 162 1.16 -4.59 -6.67
CA ILE A 162 2.49 -4.04 -6.92
C ILE A 162 2.73 -4.01 -8.42
N PRO A 163 2.99 -2.83 -9.02
CA PRO A 163 3.19 -2.71 -10.45
C PRO A 163 4.46 -3.42 -10.92
N ILE A 164 4.35 -4.13 -12.04
CA ILE A 164 5.50 -4.66 -12.78
C ILE A 164 6.02 -3.56 -13.70
N ARG A 165 7.27 -3.16 -13.51
CA ARG A 165 7.95 -2.07 -14.23
C ARG A 165 9.17 -2.58 -14.98
N LEU A 166 9.45 -2.00 -16.14
CA LEU A 166 10.66 -2.33 -16.90
C LEU A 166 11.95 -1.86 -16.19
N ASP A 167 11.95 -0.61 -15.69
CA ASP A 167 13.10 0.01 -15.00
C ASP A 167 12.68 0.39 -13.56
N ALA A 168 12.29 -0.60 -12.78
CA ALA A 168 11.65 -0.43 -11.48
C ALA A 168 12.49 0.34 -10.44
N ASP A 169 13.79 0.44 -10.63
CA ASP A 169 14.71 1.03 -9.67
C ASP A 169 15.01 2.51 -9.89
N LYS A 170 14.34 3.16 -10.81
CA LYS A 170 14.50 4.61 -11.06
C LYS A 170 13.75 5.44 -10.01
N LEU A 171 14.45 6.43 -9.47
CA LEU A 171 13.91 7.41 -8.51
C LEU A 171 13.61 8.77 -9.15
N VAL A 172 13.48 8.83 -10.46
CA VAL A 172 13.20 10.04 -11.23
C VAL A 172 12.00 9.82 -12.13
N PRO A 173 11.26 10.87 -12.49
CA PRO A 173 10.16 10.75 -13.43
C PRO A 173 10.60 10.09 -14.75
N PHE A 174 9.74 9.21 -15.26
CA PHE A 174 9.94 8.54 -16.53
C PHE A 174 9.69 9.48 -17.72
N ASP A 175 10.19 9.09 -18.88
CA ASP A 175 9.86 9.75 -20.14
C ASP A 175 8.42 9.38 -20.56
N GLY A 176 7.53 10.38 -20.55
CA GLY A 176 6.12 10.23 -20.90
C GLY A 176 5.87 10.18 -22.41
N THR A 177 6.89 10.45 -23.25
CA THR A 177 6.72 10.41 -24.72
C THR A 177 6.73 8.99 -25.30
N THR A 178 6.85 7.97 -24.45
CA THR A 178 6.82 6.56 -24.85
C THR A 178 6.09 5.70 -23.83
N THR A 179 5.37 4.66 -24.31
CA THR A 179 4.71 3.65 -23.46
C THR A 179 5.68 2.59 -22.92
N LYS A 180 6.95 2.65 -23.29
CA LYS A 180 8.00 1.70 -22.86
C LYS A 180 8.04 1.53 -21.32
N TYR A 181 7.78 2.62 -20.58
CA TYR A 181 7.85 2.66 -19.12
C TYR A 181 6.49 2.53 -18.44
N ASP A 182 5.44 2.26 -19.19
CA ASP A 182 4.13 1.99 -18.60
C ASP A 182 4.13 0.69 -17.81
N TRP A 183 3.28 0.61 -16.80
CA TRP A 183 3.14 -0.59 -16.01
C TRP A 183 2.67 -1.77 -16.84
N GLN A 184 3.33 -2.90 -16.68
CA GLN A 184 3.03 -4.14 -17.41
C GLN A 184 2.03 -5.03 -16.67
N GLY A 185 1.23 -4.46 -15.78
CA GLY A 185 0.32 -5.15 -14.89
C GLY A 185 0.84 -5.19 -13.47
N TYR A 186 0.37 -6.16 -12.71
CA TYR A 186 0.68 -6.33 -11.29
C TYR A 186 1.30 -7.70 -11.03
N ILE A 187 2.12 -7.80 -10.00
CA ILE A 187 2.64 -9.09 -9.54
C ILE A 187 1.45 -10.01 -9.23
N PRO A 188 1.41 -11.23 -9.81
CA PRO A 188 0.35 -12.18 -9.53
C PRO A 188 0.25 -12.48 -8.03
N PHE A 189 -0.96 -12.61 -7.51
CA PHE A 189 -1.18 -12.85 -6.08
C PHE A 189 -0.44 -14.08 -5.55
N ASP A 190 -0.40 -15.15 -6.34
CA ASP A 190 0.23 -16.40 -5.96
C ASP A 190 1.78 -16.35 -5.99
N GLU A 191 2.33 -15.31 -6.64
CA GLU A 191 3.77 -15.03 -6.67
C GLU A 191 4.20 -14.00 -5.60
N MET A 192 3.23 -13.40 -4.91
CA MET A 192 3.51 -12.53 -3.76
C MET A 192 4.07 -13.32 -2.59
N PRO A 193 5.06 -12.76 -1.85
CA PRO A 193 5.63 -13.46 -0.70
C PRO A 193 4.57 -13.71 0.38
N PHE A 194 4.72 -14.80 1.10
CA PHE A 194 3.91 -15.10 2.29
C PHE A 194 4.68 -16.00 3.27
N SER A 195 4.15 -16.10 4.47
CA SER A 195 4.64 -17.05 5.48
C SER A 195 3.44 -17.64 6.22
N PHE A 196 3.43 -18.95 6.38
CA PHE A 196 2.42 -19.66 7.16
C PHE A 196 3.12 -20.68 8.05
N ASN A 197 2.85 -20.62 9.35
CA ASN A 197 3.47 -21.45 10.37
C ASN A 197 5.01 -21.56 10.25
N PRO A 198 5.74 -20.42 10.26
CA PRO A 198 7.19 -20.44 10.12
C PRO A 198 7.83 -21.21 11.27
N GLU A 199 8.92 -21.95 10.99
CA GLU A 199 9.67 -22.74 11.99
C GLU A 199 10.09 -21.95 13.23
N LYS A 200 10.36 -20.64 13.06
CA LYS A 200 10.72 -19.76 14.19
C LYS A 200 9.56 -19.49 15.17
N GLY A 201 8.33 -19.95 14.85
CA GLY A 201 7.16 -19.90 15.74
C GLY A 201 6.57 -18.52 15.99
N TYR A 202 7.01 -17.48 15.27
CA TYR A 202 6.44 -16.13 15.37
C TYR A 202 6.54 -15.36 14.04
N ILE A 203 5.77 -14.29 13.95
CA ILE A 203 5.78 -13.33 12.85
C ILE A 203 6.02 -11.95 13.43
N SER A 204 6.92 -11.20 12.81
CA SER A 204 7.25 -9.83 13.19
C SER A 204 7.36 -8.94 11.96
N ASN A 205 6.99 -7.68 12.09
CA ASN A 205 7.15 -6.69 11.05
C ASN A 205 7.45 -5.31 11.65
N GLY A 206 8.44 -4.64 11.10
CA GLY A 206 8.84 -3.27 11.46
C GLY A 206 8.83 -2.33 10.25
N ASN A 207 8.02 -2.60 9.22
CA ASN A 207 8.04 -1.95 7.91
C ASN A 207 9.39 -2.13 7.18
N ASN A 208 10.14 -3.14 7.56
CA ASN A 208 11.42 -3.52 6.98
C ASN A 208 11.23 -4.25 5.65
N LYS A 209 12.33 -4.44 4.91
CA LYS A 209 12.34 -5.23 3.67
C LYS A 209 11.76 -6.62 3.92
N ILE A 210 10.80 -7.02 3.08
CA ILE A 210 9.99 -8.24 3.27
C ILE A 210 10.46 -9.43 2.42
N VAL A 211 11.38 -9.21 1.49
CA VAL A 211 11.89 -10.25 0.57
C VAL A 211 13.41 -10.24 0.53
N GLY A 212 14.01 -11.39 0.24
CA GLY A 212 15.43 -11.50 -0.06
C GLY A 212 15.81 -10.94 -1.43
N ASN A 213 17.08 -11.04 -1.77
CA ASN A 213 17.60 -10.55 -3.05
C ASN A 213 17.27 -11.48 -4.23
N GLU A 214 16.87 -12.70 -3.91
CA GLU A 214 16.44 -13.74 -4.86
C GLU A 214 15.02 -13.55 -5.37
N TYR A 215 14.23 -12.69 -4.74
CA TYR A 215 12.85 -12.43 -5.16
C TYR A 215 12.82 -11.72 -6.52
N PRO A 216 12.09 -12.24 -7.51
CA PRO A 216 12.25 -11.81 -8.91
C PRO A 216 11.65 -10.44 -9.23
N TYR A 217 10.80 -9.92 -8.34
CA TYR A 217 10.10 -8.66 -8.57
C TYR A 217 10.61 -7.54 -7.68
N TYR A 218 10.59 -6.33 -8.22
CA TYR A 218 10.81 -5.13 -7.44
C TYR A 218 9.54 -4.78 -6.63
N ILE A 219 9.70 -4.54 -5.32
CA ILE A 219 8.61 -4.14 -4.44
C ILE A 219 8.76 -2.69 -3.99
N SER A 220 9.95 -2.31 -3.51
CA SER A 220 10.21 -0.98 -2.96
C SER A 220 11.69 -0.72 -2.71
N ARG A 221 12.03 0.55 -2.57
CA ARG A 221 13.28 1.05 -2.00
C ARG A 221 13.08 1.81 -0.68
N TYR A 222 11.84 2.08 -0.31
CA TYR A 222 11.47 2.94 0.82
C TYR A 222 11.22 2.15 2.11
N TRP A 223 11.92 1.02 2.28
CA TRP A 223 11.83 0.23 3.49
C TRP A 223 12.27 1.02 4.71
N ALA A 224 11.57 0.83 5.84
CA ALA A 224 12.04 1.36 7.10
C ALA A 224 13.38 0.73 7.50
N ASP A 225 14.18 1.49 8.26
CA ASP A 225 15.42 0.98 8.85
C ASP A 225 15.15 -0.30 9.64
N PRO A 226 15.97 -1.34 9.49
CA PRO A 226 15.73 -2.66 10.10
C PRO A 226 15.89 -2.68 11.62
N SER A 227 16.35 -1.60 12.26
CA SER A 227 16.64 -1.55 13.71
C SER A 227 15.42 -1.95 14.55
N ARG A 228 14.22 -1.45 14.22
CA ARG A 228 12.98 -1.84 14.92
C ARG A 228 12.68 -3.32 14.76
N ALA A 229 12.71 -3.81 13.53
CA ALA A 229 12.46 -5.23 13.24
C ALA A 229 13.46 -6.13 13.98
N THR A 230 14.74 -5.77 13.99
CA THR A 230 15.79 -6.48 14.70
C THR A 230 15.55 -6.52 16.21
N GLN A 231 15.09 -5.41 16.81
CA GLN A 231 14.79 -5.39 18.24
C GLN A 231 13.56 -6.22 18.59
N ILE A 232 12.52 -6.17 17.77
CA ILE A 232 11.34 -7.02 17.93
C ILE A 232 11.75 -8.49 17.83
N ASP A 233 12.52 -8.84 16.81
CA ASP A 233 12.97 -10.21 16.56
C ASP A 233 13.81 -10.76 17.71
N ARG A 234 14.74 -9.97 18.26
CA ARG A 234 15.54 -10.36 19.46
C ARG A 234 14.67 -10.67 20.68
N ARG A 235 13.54 -9.98 20.85
CA ARG A 235 12.65 -10.19 21.98
C ARG A 235 11.71 -11.36 21.78
N LEU A 236 11.34 -11.65 20.52
CA LEU A 236 10.49 -12.80 20.17
C LEU A 236 11.30 -14.10 20.08
N ASN A 237 12.57 -14.02 19.72
CA ASN A 237 13.45 -15.19 19.61
C ASN A 237 13.93 -15.65 20.99
N THR A 238 13.07 -16.38 21.69
CA THR A 238 13.27 -16.90 23.03
C THR A 238 12.65 -18.29 23.18
N ASP A 239 13.25 -19.12 24.02
CA ASP A 239 12.70 -20.45 24.35
C ASP A 239 11.55 -20.39 25.35
N ILE A 240 11.23 -19.21 25.86
CA ILE A 240 10.14 -19.00 26.82
C ILE A 240 8.87 -18.64 26.09
N LYS A 241 7.77 -19.29 26.46
CA LYS A 241 6.44 -18.90 25.97
C LYS A 241 6.07 -17.53 26.53
N LEU A 242 5.96 -16.54 25.65
CA LEU A 242 5.63 -15.18 26.02
C LEU A 242 4.15 -15.04 26.43
N SER A 243 3.92 -14.29 27.49
CA SER A 243 2.58 -13.91 27.94
C SER A 243 2.03 -12.72 27.12
N THR A 244 0.76 -12.43 27.28
CA THR A 244 0.14 -11.24 26.67
C THR A 244 0.80 -9.94 27.13
N GLU A 245 1.23 -9.87 28.40
CA GLU A 245 1.91 -8.69 28.93
C GLU A 245 3.33 -8.53 28.35
N ASP A 246 4.03 -9.64 28.15
CA ASP A 246 5.32 -9.62 27.43
C ASP A 246 5.13 -9.07 26.03
N MET A 247 4.14 -9.56 25.29
CA MET A 247 3.81 -9.09 23.94
C MET A 247 3.47 -7.60 23.90
N LYS A 248 2.75 -7.06 24.89
CA LYS A 248 2.45 -5.62 25.01
C LYS A 248 3.70 -4.80 25.28
N SER A 249 4.70 -5.35 25.98
CA SER A 249 5.94 -4.65 26.32
C SER A 249 6.89 -4.49 25.13
N ILE A 250 6.79 -5.35 24.11
CA ILE A 250 7.71 -5.37 22.96
C ILE A 250 7.64 -4.05 22.17
N PRO A 251 6.46 -3.52 21.76
CA PRO A 251 6.38 -2.27 21.03
C PRO A 251 6.89 -1.05 21.80
N VAL A 252 6.74 -1.05 23.12
CA VAL A 252 7.15 0.08 23.98
C VAL A 252 8.67 0.22 24.07
N SER A 253 9.41 -0.88 23.94
CA SER A 253 10.85 -0.91 24.18
C SER A 253 11.69 -0.11 23.19
N TYR A 254 11.20 0.17 21.98
CA TYR A 254 11.94 0.97 21.01
C TYR A 254 11.43 2.42 20.90
N THR A 255 10.30 2.76 21.49
CA THR A 255 9.86 4.16 21.59
C THR A 255 10.74 4.96 22.55
N HIS A 256 11.53 4.29 23.39
CA HIS A 256 12.46 4.87 24.36
C HIS A 256 13.93 4.73 23.98
N LEU A 257 14.24 4.27 22.76
CA LEU A 257 15.60 4.37 22.23
C LEU A 257 15.90 5.85 21.96
N THR A 258 16.39 6.55 22.97
CA THR A 258 17.04 7.84 22.77
C THR A 258 18.24 7.60 21.85
N LEU A 259 18.25 8.31 20.71
CA LEU A 259 19.47 8.43 19.93
C LEU A 259 20.61 8.85 20.85
N PRO A 260 21.83 8.27 20.74
CA PRO A 260 22.96 8.79 21.48
C PRO A 260 23.10 10.27 21.16
N THR A 261 22.93 11.11 22.16
CA THR A 261 23.31 12.52 22.08
C THR A 261 24.82 12.56 21.96
N THR A 262 25.30 12.78 20.71
CA THR A 262 26.70 13.17 20.47
C THR A 262 26.93 14.58 20.90
#